data_0d8480eadb65be7c4b03f2ca92159d0f
#
_entry.id   0d8480eadb65be7c4b03f2ca92159d0f
#
_cell.length_a   1.000
_cell.length_b   1.000
_cell.length_c   1.000
_cell.angle_alpha   90.00
_cell.angle_beta   90.00
_cell.angle_gamma   90.00
#
_symmetry.space_group_name_H-M   'P 1'
#
loop_
_entity.id
_entity.type
_entity.pdbx_description
1 polymer ?
#
loop_
_entity_poly.entity_id
_entity_poly.type
_entity_poly.pdbx_seq_one_letter_code
_entity_poly.pdbx_strand_id
1 'polypeptide(L)'
;MKSKIALVTGASSGIGEATAERLASAGYKVYGTSRRGAQAGQRSFTMLPLDVTSDESVETAVAEVLRSEGRIDLLVNNAGFGVAPASAEESSIEQARAIFDTNFFGIVRMTRAVVPHMRHQGGGRIINIGSVLGFLPMPYMALYAATKHAIEGYSESLDDELRTRGIRVSVIEPAYTKTRFDANFLQPDSKLDEYREVRAALGKRLKEVVEAGDEPGIVADVVLKAAVAARPKLRYAAGGLANRLRILRRFAPASLVDAGVRKDLHLDAQVAL
;
A
#
# COMPACT_ATOMS: atom_id res chain seq x y z
N MET A 1 -16.98 -25.80 -7.31
CA MET A 1 -17.12 -24.68 -6.34
C MET A 1 -17.13 -23.37 -7.13
N LYS A 2 -17.96 -22.37 -6.77
CA LYS A 2 -17.89 -21.04 -7.40
C LYS A 2 -16.54 -20.40 -7.05
N SER A 3 -15.92 -19.71 -8.02
CA SER A 3 -14.68 -18.97 -7.80
C SER A 3 -14.88 -17.89 -6.73
N LYS A 4 -13.88 -17.66 -5.88
CA LYS A 4 -13.89 -16.54 -4.95
C LYS A 4 -13.67 -15.23 -5.72
N ILE A 5 -14.28 -14.16 -5.26
CA ILE A 5 -14.25 -12.85 -5.91
C ILE A 5 -13.27 -11.95 -5.18
N ALA A 6 -12.32 -11.38 -5.93
CA ALA A 6 -11.33 -10.44 -5.41
C ALA A 6 -11.48 -9.07 -6.09
N LEU A 7 -11.45 -8.02 -5.29
CA LEU A 7 -11.40 -6.62 -5.74
C LEU A 7 -10.05 -6.02 -5.35
N VAL A 8 -9.28 -5.53 -6.34
CA VAL A 8 -7.91 -5.00 -6.14
C VAL A 8 -7.85 -3.56 -6.61
N THR A 9 -7.59 -2.62 -5.70
CA THR A 9 -7.47 -1.20 -6.07
C THR A 9 -6.07 -0.88 -6.61
N GLY A 10 -6.00 0.02 -7.60
CA GLY A 10 -4.72 0.42 -8.22
C GLY A 10 -4.04 -0.70 -9.00
N ALA A 11 -4.81 -1.54 -9.70
CA ALA A 11 -4.33 -2.73 -10.42
C ALA A 11 -3.83 -2.44 -11.85
N SER A 12 -3.59 -1.18 -12.22
CA SER A 12 -3.12 -0.85 -13.58
C SER A 12 -1.62 -1.11 -13.78
N SER A 13 -0.83 -1.23 -12.72
CA SER A 13 0.61 -1.45 -12.77
C SER A 13 1.18 -1.94 -11.43
N GLY A 14 2.44 -2.37 -11.42
CA GLY A 14 3.23 -2.63 -10.22
C GLY A 14 2.64 -3.71 -9.30
N ILE A 15 2.64 -3.46 -7.99
CA ILE A 15 2.16 -4.43 -6.98
C ILE A 15 0.69 -4.80 -7.23
N GLY A 16 -0.16 -3.83 -7.57
CA GLY A 16 -1.59 -4.08 -7.79
C GLY A 16 -1.85 -4.99 -8.99
N GLU A 17 -1.17 -4.76 -10.10
CA GLU A 17 -1.25 -5.60 -11.30
C GLU A 17 -0.74 -7.02 -11.02
N ALA A 18 0.48 -7.14 -10.47
CA ALA A 18 1.05 -8.44 -10.12
C ALA A 18 0.17 -9.21 -9.12
N THR A 19 -0.45 -8.51 -8.18
CA THR A 19 -1.40 -9.10 -7.23
C THR A 19 -2.66 -9.61 -7.93
N ALA A 20 -3.23 -8.81 -8.83
CA ALA A 20 -4.44 -9.20 -9.57
C ALA A 20 -4.17 -10.44 -10.46
N GLU A 21 -3.05 -10.47 -11.18
CA GLU A 21 -2.63 -11.63 -11.97
C GLU A 21 -2.37 -12.87 -11.11
N ARG A 22 -1.70 -12.70 -9.98
CA ARG A 22 -1.38 -13.80 -9.07
C ARG A 22 -2.64 -14.41 -8.45
N LEU A 23 -3.62 -13.58 -8.08
CA LEU A 23 -4.92 -14.05 -7.57
C LEU A 23 -5.73 -14.73 -8.66
N ALA A 24 -5.75 -14.20 -9.89
CA ALA A 24 -6.43 -14.84 -11.02
C ALA A 24 -5.84 -16.21 -11.31
N SER A 25 -4.50 -16.34 -11.35
CA SER A 25 -3.80 -17.62 -11.51
C SER A 25 -4.10 -18.62 -10.37
N ALA A 26 -4.47 -18.14 -9.19
CA ALA A 26 -4.88 -18.95 -8.06
C ALA A 26 -6.39 -19.31 -8.04
N GLY A 27 -7.13 -18.96 -9.11
CA GLY A 27 -8.54 -19.32 -9.28
C GLY A 27 -9.55 -18.31 -8.73
N TYR A 28 -9.11 -17.12 -8.35
CA TYR A 28 -10.03 -16.02 -8.05
C TYR A 28 -10.58 -15.41 -9.35
N LYS A 29 -11.84 -15.00 -9.35
CA LYS A 29 -12.34 -14.04 -10.32
C LYS A 29 -11.99 -12.66 -9.81
N VAL A 30 -11.14 -11.94 -10.56
CA VAL A 30 -10.53 -10.71 -10.08
C VAL A 30 -11.07 -9.50 -10.83
N TYR A 31 -11.43 -8.48 -10.07
CA TYR A 31 -11.74 -7.14 -10.52
C TYR A 31 -10.62 -6.20 -10.06
N GLY A 32 -9.77 -5.79 -11.00
CA GLY A 32 -8.77 -4.76 -10.78
C GLY A 32 -9.36 -3.38 -11.05
N THR A 33 -8.85 -2.34 -10.41
CA THR A 33 -9.37 -1.00 -10.65
C THR A 33 -8.27 0.02 -10.90
N SER A 34 -8.61 1.08 -11.64
CA SER A 34 -7.79 2.28 -11.80
C SER A 34 -8.68 3.46 -12.18
N ARG A 35 -8.18 4.69 -12.01
CA ARG A 35 -8.91 5.91 -12.42
C ARG A 35 -9.32 5.94 -13.89
N ARG A 36 -8.58 5.28 -14.77
CA ARG A 36 -8.84 5.21 -16.22
C ARG A 36 -9.67 4.00 -16.64
N GLY A 37 -9.99 3.09 -15.70
CA GLY A 37 -10.71 1.85 -16.04
C GLY A 37 -9.88 0.92 -16.94
N ALA A 38 -10.57 0.25 -17.86
CA ALA A 38 -9.93 -0.64 -18.82
C ALA A 38 -9.00 0.14 -19.77
N GLN A 39 -7.73 -0.27 -19.79
CA GLN A 39 -6.76 0.16 -20.82
C GLN A 39 -6.59 -0.97 -21.84
N ALA A 40 -6.18 -0.63 -23.06
CA ALA A 40 -5.90 -1.61 -24.11
C ALA A 40 -4.85 -2.62 -23.62
N GLY A 41 -5.17 -3.91 -23.72
CA GLY A 41 -4.31 -5.04 -23.33
C GLY A 41 -5.12 -6.22 -22.82
N GLN A 42 -4.67 -7.43 -23.15
CA GLN A 42 -5.28 -8.65 -22.69
C GLN A 42 -4.79 -8.94 -21.25
N ARG A 43 -5.68 -8.90 -20.27
CA ARG A 43 -5.41 -9.20 -18.87
C ARG A 43 -6.16 -10.46 -18.43
N SER A 44 -5.65 -11.16 -17.43
CA SER A 44 -6.32 -12.31 -16.82
C SER A 44 -7.46 -11.89 -15.86
N PHE A 45 -7.74 -10.59 -15.75
CA PHE A 45 -8.74 -10.03 -14.84
C PHE A 45 -9.49 -8.85 -15.47
N THR A 46 -10.67 -8.57 -14.95
CA THR A 46 -11.51 -7.44 -15.41
C THR A 46 -11.04 -6.12 -14.78
N MET A 47 -10.92 -5.06 -15.59
CA MET A 47 -10.61 -3.71 -15.09
C MET A 47 -11.87 -2.86 -15.00
N LEU A 48 -12.06 -2.19 -13.87
CA LEU A 48 -13.13 -1.22 -13.62
C LEU A 48 -12.56 0.19 -13.36
N PRO A 49 -13.29 1.24 -13.73
CA PRO A 49 -12.93 2.60 -13.31
C PRO A 49 -13.19 2.76 -11.81
N LEU A 50 -12.22 3.34 -11.10
CA LEU A 50 -12.34 3.67 -9.69
C LEU A 50 -11.34 4.77 -9.31
N ASP A 51 -11.86 5.84 -8.73
CA ASP A 51 -11.10 6.81 -7.94
C ASP A 51 -11.43 6.60 -6.45
N VAL A 52 -10.44 6.16 -5.67
CA VAL A 52 -10.60 5.89 -4.24
C VAL A 52 -10.83 7.17 -3.40
N THR A 53 -10.66 8.36 -4.00
CA THR A 53 -10.93 9.65 -3.34
C THR A 53 -12.37 10.13 -3.53
N SER A 54 -13.17 9.43 -4.33
CA SER A 54 -14.59 9.74 -4.60
C SER A 54 -15.50 8.66 -4.01
N ASP A 55 -16.38 9.04 -3.09
CA ASP A 55 -17.37 8.14 -2.49
C ASP A 55 -18.27 7.53 -3.58
N GLU A 56 -18.77 8.34 -4.52
CA GLU A 56 -19.62 7.89 -5.64
C GLU A 56 -18.91 6.86 -6.53
N SER A 57 -17.63 7.10 -6.84
CA SER A 57 -16.83 6.18 -7.65
C SER A 57 -16.63 4.85 -6.94
N VAL A 58 -16.38 4.87 -5.61
CA VAL A 58 -16.25 3.67 -4.78
C VAL A 58 -17.56 2.87 -4.75
N GLU A 59 -18.68 3.54 -4.49
CA GLU A 59 -20.01 2.91 -4.45
C GLU A 59 -20.36 2.27 -5.79
N THR A 60 -20.13 2.98 -6.89
CA THR A 60 -20.37 2.50 -8.26
C THR A 60 -19.55 1.24 -8.57
N ALA A 61 -18.24 1.25 -8.27
CA ALA A 61 -17.39 0.11 -8.56
C ALA A 61 -17.75 -1.11 -7.71
N VAL A 62 -18.05 -0.92 -6.43
CA VAL A 62 -18.49 -2.01 -5.54
C VAL A 62 -19.84 -2.56 -5.97
N ALA A 63 -20.80 -1.71 -6.31
CA ALA A 63 -22.13 -2.11 -6.81
C ALA A 63 -22.03 -2.93 -8.11
N GLU A 64 -21.13 -2.57 -9.03
CA GLU A 64 -20.90 -3.31 -10.27
C GLU A 64 -20.39 -4.74 -10.00
N VAL A 65 -19.42 -4.91 -9.09
CA VAL A 65 -18.94 -6.24 -8.70
C VAL A 65 -20.05 -7.05 -8.04
N LEU A 66 -20.81 -6.46 -7.14
CA LEU A 66 -21.93 -7.13 -6.45
C LEU A 66 -23.07 -7.50 -7.39
N ARG A 67 -23.39 -6.64 -8.36
CA ARG A 67 -24.39 -6.92 -9.41
C ARG A 67 -23.99 -8.12 -10.28
N SER A 68 -22.68 -8.22 -10.58
CA SER A 68 -22.16 -9.29 -11.44
C SER A 68 -21.97 -10.61 -10.70
N GLU A 69 -21.55 -10.58 -9.44
CA GLU A 69 -21.08 -11.77 -8.71
C GLU A 69 -21.89 -12.09 -7.44
N GLY A 70 -22.60 -11.12 -6.90
CA GLY A 70 -23.39 -11.24 -5.68
C GLY A 70 -22.54 -11.25 -4.39
N ARG A 71 -21.19 -11.15 -4.49
CA ARG A 71 -20.27 -11.25 -3.35
C ARG A 71 -18.91 -10.63 -3.62
N ILE A 72 -18.18 -10.30 -2.55
CA ILE A 72 -16.76 -9.93 -2.57
C ILE A 72 -16.07 -10.70 -1.43
N ASP A 73 -15.19 -11.64 -1.76
CA ASP A 73 -14.50 -12.49 -0.78
C ASP A 73 -13.19 -11.87 -0.28
N LEU A 74 -12.54 -11.08 -1.14
CA LEU A 74 -11.25 -10.45 -0.88
C LEU A 74 -11.25 -9.01 -1.40
N LEU A 75 -10.91 -8.07 -0.52
CA LEU A 75 -10.56 -6.70 -0.89
C LEU A 75 -9.06 -6.50 -0.69
N VAL A 76 -8.35 -6.05 -1.73
CA VAL A 76 -6.95 -5.63 -1.64
C VAL A 76 -6.87 -4.12 -1.89
N ASN A 77 -6.62 -3.37 -0.84
CA ASN A 77 -6.38 -1.93 -0.89
C ASN A 77 -4.91 -1.67 -1.21
N ASN A 78 -4.63 -1.39 -2.48
CA ASN A 78 -3.29 -1.12 -2.97
C ASN A 78 -3.12 0.27 -3.58
N ALA A 79 -4.21 0.92 -4.01
CA ALA A 79 -4.13 2.27 -4.58
C ALA A 79 -3.42 3.25 -3.63
N GLY A 80 -2.45 3.99 -4.16
CA GLY A 80 -1.67 4.94 -3.39
C GLY A 80 -0.57 5.58 -4.22
N PHE A 81 -0.01 6.67 -3.69
CA PHE A 81 1.15 7.36 -4.24
C PHE A 81 2.03 7.93 -3.11
N GLY A 82 3.20 8.44 -3.46
CA GLY A 82 4.13 9.08 -2.53
C GLY A 82 4.47 10.50 -2.97
N VAL A 83 5.13 11.24 -2.07
CA VAL A 83 5.84 12.48 -2.38
C VAL A 83 7.33 12.14 -2.48
N ALA A 84 8.03 12.73 -3.45
CA ALA A 84 9.48 12.59 -3.59
C ALA A 84 10.18 13.01 -2.29
N PRO A 85 11.33 12.43 -1.94
CA PRO A 85 12.03 12.75 -0.71
C PRO A 85 12.26 14.26 -0.57
N ALA A 86 11.75 14.84 0.51
CA ALA A 86 11.80 16.27 0.81
C ALA A 86 11.62 16.52 2.31
N SER A 87 12.04 17.69 2.79
CA SER A 87 11.70 18.13 4.14
C SER A 87 10.18 18.21 4.30
N ALA A 88 9.68 17.96 5.52
CA ALA A 88 8.25 18.00 5.79
C ALA A 88 7.62 19.37 5.51
N GLU A 89 8.39 20.45 5.68
CA GLU A 89 7.96 21.83 5.42
C GLU A 89 7.91 22.20 3.93
N GLU A 90 8.43 21.35 3.04
CA GLU A 90 8.41 21.56 1.60
C GLU A 90 7.12 21.04 0.93
N SER A 91 6.19 20.51 1.69
CA SER A 91 4.89 20.10 1.22
C SER A 91 3.79 20.94 1.85
N SER A 92 2.90 21.49 1.03
CA SER A 92 1.72 22.23 1.52
C SER A 92 0.75 21.32 2.27
N ILE A 93 -0.18 21.95 3.00
CA ILE A 93 -1.28 21.22 3.65
C ILE A 93 -2.19 20.55 2.61
N GLU A 94 -2.36 21.17 1.45
CA GLU A 94 -3.12 20.60 0.32
C GLU A 94 -2.47 19.31 -0.18
N GLN A 95 -1.14 19.30 -0.34
CA GLN A 95 -0.40 18.10 -0.72
C GLN A 95 -0.48 17.02 0.38
N ALA A 96 -0.38 17.43 1.65
CA ALA A 96 -0.55 16.51 2.78
C ALA A 96 -1.96 15.89 2.82
N ARG A 97 -3.01 16.68 2.57
CA ARG A 97 -4.39 16.19 2.46
C ARG A 97 -4.55 15.21 1.31
N ALA A 98 -4.01 15.52 0.14
CA ALA A 98 -4.13 14.68 -1.06
C ALA A 98 -3.50 13.28 -0.87
N ILE A 99 -2.31 13.21 -0.24
CA ILE A 99 -1.68 11.91 0.03
C ILE A 99 -2.46 11.10 1.07
N PHE A 100 -3.00 11.75 2.12
CA PHE A 100 -3.85 11.08 3.09
C PHE A 100 -5.18 10.64 2.47
N ASP A 101 -5.78 11.46 1.61
CA ASP A 101 -7.06 11.17 0.99
C ASP A 101 -6.98 9.90 0.12
N THR A 102 -5.92 9.74 -0.65
CA THR A 102 -5.72 8.52 -1.44
C THR A 102 -5.26 7.34 -0.58
N ASN A 103 -4.15 7.50 0.18
CA ASN A 103 -3.46 6.38 0.80
C ASN A 103 -4.18 5.84 2.03
N PHE A 104 -4.91 6.69 2.75
CA PHE A 104 -5.59 6.32 3.98
C PHE A 104 -7.11 6.40 3.86
N PHE A 105 -7.69 7.56 3.51
CA PHE A 105 -9.14 7.68 3.40
C PHE A 105 -9.70 6.84 2.26
N GLY A 106 -8.95 6.61 1.17
CA GLY A 106 -9.32 5.65 0.14
C GLY A 106 -9.53 4.24 0.69
N ILE A 107 -8.64 3.78 1.59
CA ILE A 107 -8.82 2.49 2.29
C ILE A 107 -10.08 2.51 3.16
N VAL A 108 -10.32 3.61 3.88
CA VAL A 108 -11.52 3.77 4.72
C VAL A 108 -12.80 3.70 3.88
N ARG A 109 -12.85 4.42 2.75
CA ARG A 109 -14.00 4.40 1.82
C ARG A 109 -14.28 2.99 1.29
N MET A 110 -13.25 2.33 0.76
CA MET A 110 -13.37 0.96 0.24
C MET A 110 -13.83 -0.03 1.33
N THR A 111 -13.26 0.08 2.53
CA THR A 111 -13.66 -0.75 3.67
C THR A 111 -15.12 -0.54 4.04
N ARG A 112 -15.56 0.71 4.16
CA ARG A 112 -16.95 1.05 4.47
C ARG A 112 -17.94 0.52 3.42
N ALA A 113 -17.57 0.59 2.15
CA ALA A 113 -18.40 0.09 1.06
C ALA A 113 -18.49 -1.44 1.03
N VAL A 114 -17.42 -2.16 1.38
CA VAL A 114 -17.35 -3.63 1.22
C VAL A 114 -17.77 -4.40 2.49
N VAL A 115 -17.44 -3.90 3.69
CA VAL A 115 -17.67 -4.61 4.97
C VAL A 115 -19.14 -5.01 5.21
N PRO A 116 -20.17 -4.19 4.91
CA PRO A 116 -21.56 -4.60 5.08
C PRO A 116 -21.91 -5.87 4.29
N HIS A 117 -21.39 -5.97 3.06
CA HIS A 117 -21.61 -7.13 2.17
C HIS A 117 -20.84 -8.35 2.66
N MET A 118 -19.56 -8.19 3.05
CA MET A 118 -18.77 -9.27 3.64
C MET A 118 -19.43 -9.82 4.92
N ARG A 119 -19.96 -8.95 5.77
CA ARG A 119 -20.69 -9.34 6.97
C ARG A 119 -21.97 -10.12 6.65
N HIS A 120 -22.75 -9.65 5.67
CA HIS A 120 -23.99 -10.32 5.25
C HIS A 120 -23.72 -11.72 4.65
N GLN A 121 -22.64 -11.89 3.90
CA GLN A 121 -22.25 -13.18 3.29
C GLN A 121 -21.52 -14.14 4.27
N GLY A 122 -21.30 -13.73 5.53
CA GLY A 122 -20.72 -14.55 6.60
C GLY A 122 -19.18 -14.50 6.69
N GLY A 123 -18.52 -13.55 6.03
CA GLY A 123 -17.08 -13.36 6.16
C GLY A 123 -16.39 -12.83 4.92
N GLY A 124 -15.08 -12.58 5.05
CA GLY A 124 -14.25 -12.02 3.99
C GLY A 124 -12.81 -11.80 4.43
N ARG A 125 -12.02 -11.25 3.50
CA ARG A 125 -10.63 -10.83 3.75
C ARG A 125 -10.43 -9.41 3.26
N ILE A 126 -9.76 -8.60 4.06
CA ILE A 126 -9.28 -7.27 3.68
C ILE A 126 -7.76 -7.30 3.81
N ILE A 127 -7.07 -6.93 2.76
CA ILE A 127 -5.61 -6.83 2.73
C ILE A 127 -5.23 -5.40 2.35
N ASN A 128 -4.56 -4.72 3.26
CA ASN A 128 -4.07 -3.37 3.05
C ASN A 128 -2.57 -3.40 2.70
N ILE A 129 -2.17 -2.77 1.61
CA ILE A 129 -0.76 -2.63 1.26
C ILE A 129 -0.17 -1.48 2.06
N GLY A 130 0.51 -1.86 3.14
CA GLY A 130 1.29 -1.00 4.01
C GLY A 130 2.66 -0.64 3.41
N SER A 131 3.67 -0.63 4.26
CA SER A 131 5.09 -0.47 3.93
C SER A 131 5.93 -0.73 5.18
N VAL A 132 7.22 -1.03 5.02
CA VAL A 132 8.19 -0.93 6.13
C VAL A 132 8.18 0.47 6.76
N LEU A 133 7.83 1.52 6.00
CA LEU A 133 7.66 2.88 6.52
C LEU A 133 6.41 3.06 7.40
N GLY A 134 5.58 2.04 7.56
CA GLY A 134 4.48 2.00 8.53
C GLY A 134 4.94 1.66 9.96
N PHE A 135 6.16 1.17 10.16
CA PHE A 135 6.73 0.88 11.47
C PHE A 135 8.16 1.40 11.67
N LEU A 136 8.84 1.79 10.59
CA LEU A 136 10.19 2.38 10.60
C LEU A 136 10.17 3.65 9.73
N PRO A 137 9.87 4.84 10.32
CA PRO A 137 9.85 6.07 9.55
C PRO A 137 11.24 6.42 9.04
N MET A 138 11.28 7.02 7.85
CA MET A 138 12.51 7.47 7.20
C MET A 138 12.51 9.00 7.12
N PRO A 139 13.61 9.68 7.46
CA PRO A 139 13.77 11.12 7.23
C PRO A 139 13.43 11.50 5.79
N TYR A 140 12.90 12.68 5.59
CA TYR A 140 12.47 13.23 4.30
C TYR A 140 11.34 12.47 3.59
N MET A 141 10.67 11.54 4.31
CA MET A 141 9.49 10.82 3.84
C MET A 141 8.32 10.93 4.84
N ALA A 142 8.28 12.02 5.61
CA ALA A 142 7.38 12.16 6.76
C ALA A 142 5.90 11.95 6.42
N LEU A 143 5.38 12.61 5.37
CA LEU A 143 3.97 12.48 4.98
C LEU A 143 3.61 11.06 4.53
N TYR A 144 4.48 10.44 3.72
CA TYR A 144 4.25 9.07 3.29
C TYR A 144 4.31 8.09 4.47
N ALA A 145 5.33 8.21 5.33
CA ALA A 145 5.44 7.40 6.54
C ALA A 145 4.22 7.58 7.45
N ALA A 146 3.72 8.80 7.62
CA ALA A 146 2.51 9.07 8.40
C ALA A 146 1.28 8.33 7.85
N THR A 147 1.06 8.34 6.51
CA THR A 147 -0.04 7.58 5.92
C THR A 147 0.11 6.08 6.16
N LYS A 148 1.34 5.53 6.10
CA LYS A 148 1.58 4.11 6.31
C LYS A 148 1.44 3.70 7.78
N HIS A 149 1.83 4.56 8.73
CA HIS A 149 1.52 4.36 10.17
C HIS A 149 0.01 4.40 10.45
N ALA A 150 -0.73 5.30 9.80
CA ALA A 150 -2.18 5.36 9.92
C ALA A 150 -2.85 4.05 9.45
N ILE A 151 -2.36 3.45 8.35
CA ILE A 151 -2.84 2.14 7.85
C ILE A 151 -2.59 1.03 8.89
N GLU A 152 -1.44 1.02 9.56
CA GLU A 152 -1.12 0.02 10.59
C GLU A 152 -2.11 0.07 11.76
N GLY A 153 -2.28 1.26 12.38
CA GLY A 153 -3.20 1.42 13.51
C GLY A 153 -4.67 1.14 13.12
N TYR A 154 -5.11 1.65 11.98
CA TYR A 154 -6.45 1.40 11.47
C TYR A 154 -6.71 -0.10 11.23
N SER A 155 -5.76 -0.80 10.60
CA SER A 155 -5.93 -2.22 10.28
C SER A 155 -5.95 -3.11 11.52
N GLU A 156 -5.17 -2.77 12.54
CA GLU A 156 -5.14 -3.51 13.81
C GLU A 156 -6.48 -3.40 14.54
N SER A 157 -7.00 -2.19 14.74
CA SER A 157 -8.32 -1.99 15.32
C SER A 157 -9.41 -2.69 14.51
N LEU A 158 -9.37 -2.54 13.19
CA LEU A 158 -10.38 -3.10 12.30
C LEU A 158 -10.39 -4.64 12.32
N ASP A 159 -9.23 -5.32 12.41
CA ASP A 159 -9.18 -6.79 12.52
C ASP A 159 -9.86 -7.25 13.81
N ASP A 160 -9.63 -6.57 14.92
CA ASP A 160 -10.26 -6.91 16.21
C ASP A 160 -11.78 -6.69 16.18
N GLU A 161 -12.24 -5.59 15.57
CA GLU A 161 -13.68 -5.29 15.44
C GLU A 161 -14.42 -6.31 14.57
N LEU A 162 -13.80 -6.74 13.47
CA LEU A 162 -14.45 -7.53 12.42
C LEU A 162 -14.28 -9.04 12.55
N ARG A 163 -13.30 -9.52 13.34
CA ARG A 163 -13.03 -10.98 13.44
C ARG A 163 -14.21 -11.78 13.95
N THR A 164 -15.04 -11.20 14.83
CA THR A 164 -16.28 -11.83 15.32
C THR A 164 -17.36 -11.97 14.24
N ARG A 165 -17.17 -11.27 13.10
CA ARG A 165 -18.06 -11.33 11.94
C ARG A 165 -17.48 -12.18 10.81
N GLY A 166 -16.42 -12.96 11.07
CA GLY A 166 -15.75 -13.79 10.08
C GLY A 166 -14.91 -13.02 9.06
N ILE A 167 -14.69 -11.72 9.28
CA ILE A 167 -13.86 -10.88 8.41
C ILE A 167 -12.50 -10.70 9.08
N ARG A 168 -11.43 -10.89 8.32
CA ARG A 168 -10.08 -10.71 8.82
C ARG A 168 -9.35 -9.64 8.00
N VAL A 169 -8.57 -8.85 8.70
CA VAL A 169 -7.74 -7.79 8.11
C VAL A 169 -6.27 -8.15 8.22
N SER A 170 -5.50 -7.87 7.18
CA SER A 170 -4.05 -8.06 7.18
C SER A 170 -3.36 -6.87 6.50
N VAL A 171 -2.18 -6.53 6.98
CA VAL A 171 -1.28 -5.55 6.35
C VAL A 171 -0.11 -6.29 5.72
N ILE A 172 0.18 -5.99 4.46
CA ILE A 172 1.40 -6.43 3.80
C ILE A 172 2.39 -5.27 3.86
N GLU A 173 3.59 -5.55 4.35
CA GLU A 173 4.64 -4.57 4.61
C GLU A 173 5.81 -4.78 3.61
N PRO A 174 5.71 -4.26 2.35
CA PRO A 174 6.83 -4.32 1.42
C PRO A 174 7.91 -3.30 1.79
N ALA A 175 9.15 -3.63 1.42
CA ALA A 175 10.25 -2.70 1.34
C ALA A 175 10.31 -2.10 -0.08
N TYR A 176 11.52 -1.79 -0.58
CA TYR A 176 11.70 -1.31 -1.95
C TYR A 176 11.28 -2.38 -2.95
N THR A 177 10.42 -1.99 -3.89
CA THR A 177 9.85 -2.88 -4.90
C THR A 177 10.00 -2.24 -6.27
N LYS A 178 10.50 -2.98 -7.26
CA LYS A 178 10.68 -2.52 -8.64
C LYS A 178 9.34 -2.25 -9.31
N THR A 179 8.86 -1.04 -9.20
CA THR A 179 7.59 -0.59 -9.79
C THR A 179 7.77 0.81 -10.37
N ARG A 180 6.75 1.32 -11.05
CA ARG A 180 6.69 2.74 -11.46
C ARG A 180 6.15 3.65 -10.33
N PHE A 181 6.18 3.19 -9.10
CA PHE A 181 5.64 3.93 -7.97
C PHE A 181 6.41 5.24 -7.73
N ASP A 182 7.74 5.18 -7.77
CA ASP A 182 8.64 6.33 -7.65
C ASP A 182 8.51 7.32 -8.83
N ALA A 183 8.28 6.80 -10.04
CA ALA A 183 8.01 7.65 -11.21
C ALA A 183 6.69 8.44 -11.09
N ASN A 184 5.77 8.00 -10.23
CA ASN A 184 4.50 8.66 -9.93
C ASN A 184 4.54 9.52 -8.66
N PHE A 185 5.70 9.72 -8.04
CA PHE A 185 5.82 10.59 -6.89
C PHE A 185 5.48 12.03 -7.26
N LEU A 186 4.66 12.66 -6.43
CA LEU A 186 4.48 14.10 -6.51
C LEU A 186 5.76 14.79 -6.06
N GLN A 187 6.14 15.82 -6.77
CA GLN A 187 7.22 16.69 -6.30
C GLN A 187 6.71 17.55 -5.15
N PRO A 188 7.56 17.89 -4.16
CA PRO A 188 7.19 18.86 -3.14
C PRO A 188 6.83 20.18 -3.80
N ASP A 189 5.74 20.82 -3.36
CA ASP A 189 5.16 22.01 -3.98
C ASP A 189 5.65 23.32 -3.37
N SER A 190 6.44 23.27 -2.29
CA SER A 190 7.00 24.43 -1.56
C SER A 190 8.51 24.26 -1.37
N LYS A 191 9.25 23.98 -2.46
CA LYS A 191 10.69 23.70 -2.40
C LYS A 191 11.51 24.84 -1.82
N LEU A 192 12.39 24.52 -0.87
CA LEU A 192 13.35 25.41 -0.25
C LEU A 192 14.77 25.12 -0.77
N ASP A 193 15.56 26.16 -0.98
CA ASP A 193 16.91 26.04 -1.53
C ASP A 193 17.85 25.33 -0.55
N GLU A 194 17.65 25.48 0.74
CA GLU A 194 18.40 24.84 1.82
C GLU A 194 18.40 23.31 1.72
N TYR A 195 17.35 22.73 1.17
CA TYR A 195 17.22 21.26 1.00
C TYR A 195 17.56 20.78 -0.42
N ARG A 196 18.05 21.63 -1.31
CA ARG A 196 18.31 21.26 -2.71
C ARG A 196 19.27 20.06 -2.83
N GLU A 197 20.38 20.11 -2.12
CA GLU A 197 21.41 19.07 -2.19
C GLU A 197 20.93 17.75 -1.57
N VAL A 198 20.29 17.82 -0.40
CA VAL A 198 19.77 16.62 0.26
C VAL A 198 18.64 15.96 -0.54
N ARG A 199 17.74 16.76 -1.15
CA ARG A 199 16.73 16.23 -2.07
C ARG A 199 17.34 15.49 -3.26
N ALA A 200 18.38 16.09 -3.87
CA ALA A 200 19.06 15.47 -5.03
C ALA A 200 19.74 14.14 -4.62
N ALA A 201 20.45 14.13 -3.48
CA ALA A 201 21.12 12.93 -2.97
C ALA A 201 20.12 11.82 -2.64
N LEU A 202 19.04 12.16 -1.92
CA LEU A 202 18.01 11.19 -1.54
C LEU A 202 17.20 10.68 -2.75
N GLY A 203 16.92 11.53 -3.73
CA GLY A 203 16.28 11.14 -4.98
C GLY A 203 17.12 10.13 -5.76
N LYS A 204 18.44 10.36 -5.84
CA LYS A 204 19.39 9.41 -6.45
C LYS A 204 19.41 8.09 -5.68
N ARG A 205 19.58 8.16 -4.34
CA ARG A 205 19.60 6.96 -3.47
C ARG A 205 18.31 6.15 -3.60
N LEU A 206 17.15 6.81 -3.58
CA LEU A 206 15.85 6.14 -3.74
C LEU A 206 15.78 5.37 -5.06
N LYS A 207 16.21 5.99 -6.16
CA LYS A 207 16.24 5.33 -7.48
C LYS A 207 17.11 4.06 -7.43
N GLU A 208 18.32 4.15 -6.89
CA GLU A 208 19.24 3.01 -6.76
C GLU A 208 18.61 1.86 -5.95
N VAL A 209 18.01 2.15 -4.79
CA VAL A 209 17.43 1.11 -3.93
C VAL A 209 16.14 0.51 -4.50
N VAL A 210 15.37 1.27 -5.27
CA VAL A 210 14.19 0.76 -6.00
C VAL A 210 14.63 -0.14 -7.16
N GLU A 211 15.64 0.25 -7.93
CA GLU A 211 16.21 -0.57 -9.01
C GLU A 211 16.81 -1.89 -8.49
N ALA A 212 17.34 -1.89 -7.27
CA ALA A 212 17.84 -3.09 -6.59
C ALA A 212 16.77 -3.83 -5.77
N GLY A 213 15.55 -3.31 -5.72
CA GLY A 213 14.45 -3.81 -4.89
C GLY A 213 13.88 -5.15 -5.33
N ASP A 214 12.91 -5.64 -4.57
CA ASP A 214 12.20 -6.89 -4.86
C ASP A 214 11.29 -6.72 -6.09
N GLU A 215 11.09 -7.81 -6.84
CA GLU A 215 10.08 -7.83 -7.91
C GLU A 215 8.66 -7.78 -7.33
N PRO A 216 7.68 -7.13 -8.00
CA PRO A 216 6.29 -7.03 -7.52
C PRO A 216 5.63 -8.39 -7.23
N GLY A 217 6.06 -9.44 -7.92
CA GLY A 217 5.60 -10.81 -7.71
C GLY A 217 5.83 -11.33 -6.29
N ILE A 218 6.92 -10.90 -5.62
CA ILE A 218 7.21 -11.28 -4.22
C ILE A 218 6.10 -10.74 -3.29
N VAL A 219 5.66 -9.50 -3.52
CA VAL A 219 4.56 -8.91 -2.74
C VAL A 219 3.25 -9.61 -3.05
N ALA A 220 2.98 -9.91 -4.33
CA ALA A 220 1.79 -10.62 -4.77
C ALA A 220 1.68 -12.04 -4.17
N ASP A 221 2.80 -12.76 -4.04
CA ASP A 221 2.84 -14.06 -3.37
C ASP A 221 2.50 -13.96 -1.89
N VAL A 222 2.96 -12.90 -1.21
CA VAL A 222 2.62 -12.67 0.20
C VAL A 222 1.14 -12.28 0.36
N VAL A 223 0.58 -11.49 -0.58
CA VAL A 223 -0.87 -11.20 -0.62
C VAL A 223 -1.66 -12.50 -0.78
N LEU A 224 -1.31 -13.35 -1.73
CA LEU A 224 -1.98 -14.64 -1.92
C LEU A 224 -1.87 -15.50 -0.66
N LYS A 225 -0.69 -15.60 -0.05
CA LYS A 225 -0.49 -16.32 1.21
C LYS A 225 -1.43 -15.82 2.33
N ALA A 226 -1.58 -14.51 2.48
CA ALA A 226 -2.49 -13.92 3.46
C ALA A 226 -3.97 -14.20 3.11
N ALA A 227 -4.32 -14.12 1.82
CA ALA A 227 -5.69 -14.34 1.33
C ALA A 227 -6.19 -15.76 1.56
N VAL A 228 -5.33 -16.78 1.41
CA VAL A 228 -5.72 -18.21 1.53
C VAL A 228 -5.45 -18.79 2.93
N ALA A 229 -4.78 -18.06 3.81
CA ALA A 229 -4.44 -18.55 5.15
C ALA A 229 -5.70 -18.88 5.98
N ALA A 230 -5.77 -20.09 6.54
CA ALA A 230 -6.87 -20.47 7.43
C ALA A 230 -6.91 -19.57 8.69
N ARG A 231 -5.73 -19.20 9.19
CA ARG A 231 -5.55 -18.27 10.32
C ARG A 231 -4.59 -17.15 9.89
N PRO A 232 -5.09 -16.11 9.19
CA PRO A 232 -4.24 -15.04 8.73
C PRO A 232 -3.64 -14.26 9.89
N LYS A 233 -2.38 -13.84 9.72
CA LYS A 233 -1.73 -12.90 10.63
C LYS A 233 -2.20 -11.49 10.31
N LEU A 234 -2.12 -10.59 11.28
CA LEU A 234 -2.37 -9.17 11.05
C LEU A 234 -1.31 -8.57 10.12
N ARG A 235 -0.03 -8.95 10.27
CA ARG A 235 1.09 -8.35 9.51
C ARG A 235 1.92 -9.41 8.78
N TYR A 236 2.30 -9.07 7.55
CA TYR A 236 3.17 -9.88 6.70
C TYR A 236 4.24 -8.99 6.07
N ALA A 237 5.48 -9.14 6.51
CA ALA A 237 6.60 -8.53 5.81
C ALA A 237 6.79 -9.20 4.44
N ALA A 238 6.93 -8.42 3.37
CA ALA A 238 7.13 -8.90 2.01
C ALA A 238 8.57 -8.67 1.55
N GLY A 239 9.28 -9.75 1.31
CA GLY A 239 10.68 -9.74 0.90
C GLY A 239 11.69 -9.85 2.05
N GLY A 240 12.95 -10.11 1.68
CA GLY A 240 14.03 -10.35 2.63
C GLY A 240 14.39 -9.14 3.47
N LEU A 241 14.43 -7.96 2.84
CA LEU A 241 14.74 -6.69 3.52
C LEU A 241 13.64 -6.32 4.52
N ALA A 242 12.37 -6.43 4.14
CA ALA A 242 11.24 -6.13 5.03
C ALA A 242 11.25 -6.99 6.28
N ASN A 243 11.55 -8.29 6.15
CA ASN A 243 11.66 -9.20 7.29
C ASN A 243 12.81 -8.79 8.24
N ARG A 244 13.99 -8.43 7.69
CA ARG A 244 15.13 -7.98 8.50
C ARG A 244 14.82 -6.68 9.25
N LEU A 245 14.24 -5.70 8.57
CA LEU A 245 13.87 -4.41 9.17
C LEU A 245 12.85 -4.57 10.30
N ARG A 246 11.89 -5.47 10.13
CA ARG A 246 10.89 -5.78 11.14
C ARG A 246 11.52 -6.39 12.40
N ILE A 247 12.44 -7.34 12.24
CA ILE A 247 13.19 -7.94 13.37
C ILE A 247 14.05 -6.87 14.03
N LEU A 248 14.79 -6.09 13.25
CA LEU A 248 15.64 -5.02 13.76
C LEU A 248 14.82 -4.02 14.60
N ARG A 249 13.69 -3.51 14.06
CA ARG A 249 12.83 -2.55 14.76
C ARG A 249 12.26 -3.09 16.05
N ARG A 250 12.01 -4.40 16.14
CA ARG A 250 11.45 -5.03 17.34
C ARG A 250 12.47 -5.23 18.46
N PHE A 251 13.72 -5.55 18.13
CA PHE A 251 14.69 -6.03 19.10
C PHE A 251 15.91 -5.11 19.27
N ALA A 252 16.24 -4.27 18.30
CA ALA A 252 17.36 -3.36 18.41
C ALA A 252 16.99 -2.12 19.24
N PRO A 253 17.94 -1.57 20.03
CA PRO A 253 17.78 -0.27 20.66
C PRO A 253 17.48 0.83 19.65
N ALA A 254 16.64 1.79 20.03
CA ALA A 254 16.23 2.88 19.13
C ALA A 254 17.41 3.68 18.57
N SER A 255 18.47 3.89 19.38
CA SER A 255 19.68 4.59 18.96
C SER A 255 20.45 3.85 17.83
N LEU A 256 20.48 2.51 17.85
CA LEU A 256 21.11 1.74 16.77
C LEU A 256 20.29 1.79 15.49
N VAL A 257 18.97 1.78 15.61
CA VAL A 257 18.07 1.93 14.46
C VAL A 257 18.23 3.32 13.84
N ASP A 258 18.26 4.38 14.66
CA ASP A 258 18.46 5.75 14.21
C ASP A 258 19.81 5.92 13.50
N ALA A 259 20.90 5.48 14.13
CA ALA A 259 22.23 5.51 13.52
C ALA A 259 22.29 4.74 12.19
N GLY A 260 21.63 3.59 12.10
CA GLY A 260 21.53 2.81 10.86
C GLY A 260 20.80 3.55 9.74
N VAL A 261 19.67 4.18 10.05
CA VAL A 261 18.88 4.99 9.08
C VAL A 261 19.68 6.21 8.62
N ARG A 262 20.28 6.96 9.53
CA ARG A 262 21.11 8.14 9.21
C ARG A 262 22.30 7.78 8.32
N LYS A 263 22.99 6.67 8.64
CA LYS A 263 24.11 6.15 7.86
C LYS A 263 23.67 5.75 6.43
N ASP A 264 22.56 5.02 6.29
CA ASP A 264 22.05 4.58 4.97
C ASP A 264 21.68 5.77 4.08
N LEU A 265 21.21 6.85 4.67
CA LEU A 265 20.81 8.09 3.98
C LEU A 265 21.94 9.13 3.88
N HIS A 266 23.16 8.81 4.36
CA HIS A 266 24.31 9.72 4.39
C HIS A 266 24.05 11.06 5.09
N LEU A 267 23.18 11.09 6.12
CA LEU A 267 22.80 12.31 6.81
C LEU A 267 23.87 12.82 7.79
N ASP A 268 24.76 11.96 8.25
CA ASP A 268 25.81 12.34 9.22
C ASP A 268 26.93 13.20 8.60
N ALA A 269 27.07 13.17 7.28
CA ALA A 269 28.02 14.02 6.55
C ALA A 269 27.56 15.49 6.41
N GLN A 270 26.30 15.80 6.74
CA GLN A 270 25.69 17.13 6.58
C GLN A 270 25.63 17.94 7.88
N VAL A 271 26.08 17.40 9.00
CA VAL A 271 26.06 18.08 10.33
C VAL A 271 27.30 18.97 10.56
N ALA A 272 28.16 19.12 9.56
CA ALA A 272 29.33 19.99 9.63
C ALA A 272 29.05 21.36 8.95
N LEU A 273 28.02 22.08 9.43
CA LEU A 273 27.82 23.51 9.12
C LEU A 273 27.58 24.27 10.44
#